data_05edba8b528c2ad81e84851f9675ce5a
#
_entry.id   05edba8b528c2ad81e84851f9675ce5a
#
_cell.length_a   1.000
_cell.length_b   1.000
_cell.length_c   1.000
_cell.angle_alpha   90.00
_cell.angle_beta   90.00
_cell.angle_gamma   90.00
#
_symmetry.space_group_name_H-M   'P 1'
#
loop_
_entity.id
_entity.type
_entity.pdbx_description
1 polymer ?
#
loop_
_entity_poly.entity_id
_entity_poly.type
_entity_poly.pdbx_seq_one_letter_code
_entity_poly.pdbx_strand_id
1 'polypeptide(L)'
;MRTPARILVVDDNPANVDILCARLTAHGYEMVTAADGEEALVAVRTQQPDLILLDVMMPKLDGFEVCRRLRADTSMPFIPIIMVTAKTDPKDIVAGLEAGGDEYLTKPVDQAALVARVKSMLRIKNLHDTVQGLAEERAEWNRTLEHRVKDQVGQLEQLGRLKRFFSPQLAELIVAGGADDPLKTHRREVTVVFLDLRGFTAFAETAEPEEVMGVLREYHAEMGKLILEHEGTLERFTGDGMMIFFNDPVPVPDPAERALRMALAMRESVQHLVKAWQKRGYDLALGVGIAQGYATIGAIGFEGRWDYGAIGTVTNLAARLCGESKGDQILVSSRVAGAIESLVELEEVGKLSLKGFLKPVSAFNALGLKLPA
;
A
#
# COMPACT_ATOMS: atom_id res chain seq x y z
N MET A 1 -39.33 -1.03 10.15
CA MET A 1 -40.77 -1.25 10.26
C MET A 1 -41.37 -0.25 11.26
N ARG A 2 -42.61 0.25 11.04
CA ARG A 2 -43.30 1.19 11.94
C ARG A 2 -43.74 0.50 13.24
N THR A 3 -43.93 1.30 14.27
CA THR A 3 -44.57 0.84 15.52
C THR A 3 -45.64 1.89 15.88
N PRO A 4 -46.91 1.59 15.80
CA PRO A 4 -47.53 0.31 15.40
C PRO A 4 -47.39 0.01 13.88
N ALA A 5 -47.38 -1.29 13.52
CA ALA A 5 -47.40 -1.70 12.11
C ALA A 5 -48.75 -1.39 11.47
N ARG A 6 -48.75 -0.94 10.23
CA ARG A 6 -49.91 -0.54 9.45
C ARG A 6 -50.36 -1.69 8.54
N ILE A 7 -51.63 -2.10 8.67
CA ILE A 7 -52.22 -3.19 7.89
C ILE A 7 -53.33 -2.63 6.99
N LEU A 8 -53.20 -2.91 5.68
CA LEU A 8 -54.26 -2.61 4.72
C LEU A 8 -55.20 -3.81 4.63
N VAL A 9 -56.50 -3.58 4.87
CA VAL A 9 -57.57 -4.55 4.66
C VAL A 9 -58.34 -4.18 3.41
N VAL A 10 -58.43 -5.11 2.49
CA VAL A 10 -59.13 -4.93 1.19
C VAL A 10 -60.19 -6.00 1.08
N ASP A 11 -61.46 -5.58 1.09
CA ASP A 11 -62.66 -6.46 0.96
C ASP A 11 -63.82 -5.59 0.52
N ASP A 12 -64.64 -6.06 -0.44
CA ASP A 12 -65.78 -5.33 -0.98
C ASP A 12 -66.99 -5.36 -0.04
N ASN A 13 -66.95 -6.22 0.97
CA ASN A 13 -68.00 -6.32 2.00
C ASN A 13 -67.59 -5.55 3.28
N PRO A 14 -68.25 -4.40 3.58
CA PRO A 14 -67.90 -3.58 4.74
C PRO A 14 -67.96 -4.35 6.08
N ALA A 15 -68.86 -5.33 6.22
CA ALA A 15 -68.96 -6.11 7.44
C ALA A 15 -67.69 -6.98 7.66
N ASN A 16 -67.07 -7.50 6.61
CA ASN A 16 -65.81 -8.21 6.71
C ASN A 16 -64.66 -7.27 7.11
N VAL A 17 -64.62 -6.09 6.51
CA VAL A 17 -63.62 -5.05 6.84
C VAL A 17 -63.74 -4.68 8.31
N ASP A 18 -64.94 -4.39 8.80
CA ASP A 18 -65.17 -4.00 10.20
C ASP A 18 -64.68 -5.10 11.21
N ILE A 19 -65.02 -6.36 10.90
CA ILE A 19 -64.58 -7.50 11.72
C ILE A 19 -63.08 -7.65 11.76
N LEU A 20 -62.42 -7.59 10.60
CA LEU A 20 -60.96 -7.73 10.53
C LEU A 20 -60.25 -6.54 11.19
N CYS A 21 -60.72 -5.32 10.94
CA CYS A 21 -60.20 -4.11 11.58
C CYS A 21 -60.38 -4.13 13.10
N ALA A 22 -61.55 -4.47 13.62
CA ALA A 22 -61.76 -4.55 15.06
C ALA A 22 -60.85 -5.57 15.76
N ARG A 23 -60.68 -6.73 15.13
CA ARG A 23 -59.79 -7.79 15.66
C ARG A 23 -58.32 -7.38 15.69
N LEU A 24 -57.84 -6.73 14.65
CA LEU A 24 -56.43 -6.35 14.53
C LEU A 24 -56.11 -5.08 15.33
N THR A 25 -57.03 -4.10 15.36
CA THR A 25 -56.89 -2.92 16.23
C THR A 25 -56.78 -3.32 17.73
N ALA A 26 -57.54 -4.35 18.16
CA ALA A 26 -57.42 -4.89 19.52
C ALA A 26 -56.02 -5.47 19.83
N HIS A 27 -55.22 -5.78 18.79
CA HIS A 27 -53.84 -6.26 18.92
C HIS A 27 -52.80 -5.15 18.68
N GLY A 28 -53.26 -3.88 18.60
CA GLY A 28 -52.39 -2.72 18.53
C GLY A 28 -51.86 -2.39 17.12
N TYR A 29 -52.52 -2.87 16.05
CA TYR A 29 -52.16 -2.50 14.66
C TYR A 29 -52.93 -1.27 14.20
N GLU A 30 -52.29 -0.48 13.31
CA GLU A 30 -52.92 0.65 12.61
C GLU A 30 -53.60 0.10 11.37
N MET A 31 -54.86 0.50 11.14
CA MET A 31 -55.67 -0.03 10.06
C MET A 31 -55.87 0.98 8.94
N VAL A 32 -55.71 0.53 7.69
CA VAL A 32 -56.11 1.22 6.47
C VAL A 32 -57.07 0.29 5.73
N THR A 33 -58.08 0.85 5.07
CA THR A 33 -59.08 0.07 4.35
C THR A 33 -59.20 0.49 2.90
N ALA A 34 -59.57 -0.45 2.05
CA ALA A 34 -59.92 -0.22 0.66
C ALA A 34 -61.12 -1.13 0.27
N ALA A 35 -62.05 -0.64 -0.50
CA ALA A 35 -63.29 -1.37 -0.86
C ALA A 35 -63.17 -2.15 -2.16
N ASP A 36 -62.11 -1.93 -2.94
CA ASP A 36 -61.83 -2.67 -4.19
C ASP A 36 -60.35 -2.69 -4.53
N GLY A 37 -59.97 -3.40 -5.59
CA GLY A 37 -58.59 -3.54 -6.01
C GLY A 37 -57.94 -2.25 -6.54
N GLU A 38 -58.70 -1.33 -7.09
CA GLU A 38 -58.16 -0.05 -7.55
C GLU A 38 -57.80 0.87 -6.37
N GLU A 39 -58.73 0.96 -5.39
CA GLU A 39 -58.46 1.66 -4.12
C GLU A 39 -57.27 1.06 -3.39
N ALA A 40 -57.15 -0.27 -3.41
CA ALA A 40 -56.01 -0.97 -2.79
C ALA A 40 -54.67 -0.54 -3.38
N LEU A 41 -54.55 -0.48 -4.70
CA LEU A 41 -53.32 -0.02 -5.39
C LEU A 41 -52.95 1.43 -5.05
N VAL A 42 -53.97 2.31 -4.92
CA VAL A 42 -53.76 3.71 -4.48
C VAL A 42 -53.32 3.76 -3.02
N ALA A 43 -54.03 3.00 -2.15
CA ALA A 43 -53.74 2.95 -0.71
C ALA A 43 -52.31 2.41 -0.43
N VAL A 44 -51.84 1.40 -1.14
CA VAL A 44 -50.50 0.87 -1.02
C VAL A 44 -49.43 1.95 -1.31
N ARG A 45 -49.62 2.75 -2.36
CA ARG A 45 -48.65 3.82 -2.73
C ARG A 45 -48.67 5.00 -1.76
N THR A 46 -49.86 5.40 -1.30
CA THR A 46 -50.04 6.61 -0.51
C THR A 46 -49.82 6.35 0.99
N GLN A 47 -50.26 5.20 1.48
CA GLN A 47 -50.25 4.85 2.91
C GLN A 47 -49.07 3.94 3.32
N GLN A 48 -48.46 3.28 2.33
CA GLN A 48 -47.30 2.39 2.53
C GLN A 48 -47.53 1.39 3.69
N PRO A 49 -48.48 0.46 3.58
CA PRO A 49 -48.75 -0.50 4.62
C PRO A 49 -47.60 -1.49 4.81
N ASP A 50 -47.50 -2.04 6.03
CA ASP A 50 -46.52 -3.08 6.37
C ASP A 50 -47.02 -4.48 6.01
N LEU A 51 -48.30 -4.67 5.81
CA LEU A 51 -48.95 -5.91 5.40
C LEU A 51 -50.28 -5.62 4.72
N ILE A 52 -50.71 -6.48 3.79
CA ILE A 52 -52.00 -6.41 3.09
C ILE A 52 -52.78 -7.68 3.38
N LEU A 53 -54.02 -7.53 3.86
CA LEU A 53 -55.08 -8.56 3.84
C LEU A 53 -55.94 -8.29 2.62
N LEU A 54 -55.95 -9.20 1.66
CA LEU A 54 -56.55 -8.98 0.34
C LEU A 54 -57.61 -10.03 0.02
N ASP A 55 -58.86 -9.61 -0.08
CA ASP A 55 -59.90 -10.52 -0.59
C ASP A 55 -59.64 -10.88 -2.05
N VAL A 56 -59.89 -12.13 -2.39
CA VAL A 56 -59.74 -12.65 -3.74
C VAL A 56 -60.89 -12.22 -4.65
N MET A 57 -62.10 -12.25 -4.12
CA MET A 57 -63.34 -12.07 -4.89
C MET A 57 -63.89 -10.66 -4.75
N MET A 58 -63.40 -9.73 -5.56
CA MET A 58 -63.87 -8.33 -5.53
C MET A 58 -64.28 -7.88 -6.93
N PRO A 59 -65.24 -6.89 -7.01
CA PRO A 59 -65.62 -6.30 -8.25
C PRO A 59 -64.48 -5.45 -8.87
N LYS A 60 -64.55 -5.17 -10.15
CA LYS A 60 -63.60 -4.37 -10.97
C LYS A 60 -62.28 -5.05 -11.15
N LEU A 61 -61.49 -5.18 -10.08
CA LEU A 61 -60.17 -5.77 -10.07
C LEU A 61 -60.11 -6.82 -8.97
N ASP A 62 -59.89 -8.10 -9.33
CA ASP A 62 -59.78 -9.18 -8.36
C ASP A 62 -58.45 -9.17 -7.60
N GLY A 63 -58.42 -9.88 -6.47
CA GLY A 63 -57.26 -9.92 -5.61
C GLY A 63 -56.02 -10.53 -6.27
N PHE A 64 -56.19 -11.45 -7.19
CA PHE A 64 -55.06 -12.03 -7.90
C PHE A 64 -54.37 -11.00 -8.82
N GLU A 65 -55.17 -10.20 -9.54
CA GLU A 65 -54.63 -9.13 -10.41
C GLU A 65 -54.00 -8.01 -9.61
N VAL A 66 -54.56 -7.63 -8.46
CA VAL A 66 -53.92 -6.67 -7.53
C VAL A 66 -52.54 -7.20 -7.11
N CYS A 67 -52.50 -8.46 -6.72
CA CYS A 67 -51.24 -9.08 -6.29
C CYS A 67 -50.20 -9.09 -7.39
N ARG A 68 -50.55 -9.50 -8.63
CA ARG A 68 -49.66 -9.47 -9.80
C ARG A 68 -49.09 -8.08 -10.08
N ARG A 69 -49.94 -7.04 -10.03
CA ARG A 69 -49.52 -5.65 -10.26
C ARG A 69 -48.59 -5.13 -9.19
N LEU A 70 -48.85 -5.47 -7.93
CA LEU A 70 -47.96 -5.11 -6.82
C LEU A 70 -46.59 -5.79 -6.93
N ARG A 71 -46.54 -7.07 -7.35
CA ARG A 71 -45.28 -7.80 -7.54
C ARG A 71 -44.50 -7.39 -8.79
N ALA A 72 -45.19 -6.89 -9.79
CA ALA A 72 -44.55 -6.36 -11.02
C ALA A 72 -43.89 -4.98 -10.80
N ASP A 73 -44.30 -4.24 -9.78
CA ASP A 73 -43.74 -2.91 -9.47
C ASP A 73 -42.47 -3.04 -8.60
N THR A 74 -41.33 -3.13 -9.27
CA THR A 74 -40.01 -3.29 -8.61
C THR A 74 -39.56 -2.04 -7.84
N SER A 75 -40.26 -0.92 -7.98
CA SER A 75 -39.96 0.30 -7.22
C SER A 75 -40.51 0.28 -5.80
N MET A 76 -41.38 -0.68 -5.50
CA MET A 76 -42.03 -0.79 -4.21
C MET A 76 -41.22 -1.68 -3.26
N PRO A 77 -41.20 -1.34 -1.95
CA PRO A 77 -40.61 -2.23 -0.95
C PRO A 77 -41.42 -3.54 -0.85
N PHE A 78 -40.78 -4.58 -0.34
CA PHE A 78 -41.48 -5.83 -0.09
C PHE A 78 -42.59 -5.61 0.96
N ILE A 79 -43.85 -5.93 0.57
CA ILE A 79 -45.01 -5.89 1.44
C ILE A 79 -45.67 -7.29 1.40
N PRO A 80 -45.72 -8.02 2.50
CA PRO A 80 -46.40 -9.32 2.54
C PRO A 80 -47.89 -9.20 2.31
N ILE A 81 -48.45 -10.10 1.49
CA ILE A 81 -49.85 -10.17 1.12
C ILE A 81 -50.46 -11.48 1.63
N ILE A 82 -51.45 -11.39 2.48
CA ILE A 82 -52.28 -12.53 2.92
C ILE A 82 -53.57 -12.50 2.12
N MET A 83 -53.78 -13.50 1.26
CA MET A 83 -54.99 -13.65 0.51
C MET A 83 -56.13 -14.16 1.40
N VAL A 84 -57.28 -13.49 1.38
CA VAL A 84 -58.47 -13.91 2.15
C VAL A 84 -59.51 -14.44 1.16
N THR A 85 -59.96 -15.67 1.30
CA THR A 85 -60.80 -16.30 0.30
C THR A 85 -61.92 -17.18 0.87
N ALA A 86 -63.09 -17.17 0.25
CA ALA A 86 -64.16 -18.14 0.54
C ALA A 86 -63.91 -19.50 -0.14
N LYS A 87 -62.95 -19.57 -1.07
CA LYS A 87 -62.64 -20.79 -1.81
C LYS A 87 -61.70 -21.68 -1.03
N THR A 88 -62.10 -22.91 -0.84
CA THR A 88 -61.36 -23.95 -0.10
C THR A 88 -60.72 -24.98 -1.07
N ASP A 89 -60.92 -24.83 -2.36
CA ASP A 89 -60.32 -25.74 -3.36
C ASP A 89 -58.80 -25.54 -3.39
N PRO A 90 -58.03 -26.60 -3.24
CA PRO A 90 -56.57 -26.53 -3.35
C PRO A 90 -56.04 -25.80 -4.61
N LYS A 91 -56.77 -25.85 -5.71
CA LYS A 91 -56.40 -25.16 -6.97
C LYS A 91 -56.45 -23.64 -6.83
N ASP A 92 -57.47 -23.10 -6.11
CA ASP A 92 -57.59 -21.64 -5.90
C ASP A 92 -56.50 -21.12 -4.95
N ILE A 93 -56.10 -21.95 -3.96
CA ILE A 93 -54.97 -21.62 -3.07
C ILE A 93 -53.65 -21.57 -3.82
N VAL A 94 -53.39 -22.53 -4.69
CA VAL A 94 -52.17 -22.55 -5.54
C VAL A 94 -52.19 -21.34 -6.45
N ALA A 95 -53.30 -21.03 -7.10
CA ALA A 95 -53.40 -19.85 -7.99
C ALA A 95 -53.12 -18.53 -7.24
N GLY A 96 -53.51 -18.40 -5.96
CA GLY A 96 -53.21 -17.24 -5.13
C GLY A 96 -51.73 -17.07 -4.82
N LEU A 97 -51.05 -18.15 -4.49
CA LEU A 97 -49.61 -18.14 -4.25
C LEU A 97 -48.82 -17.90 -5.52
N GLU A 98 -49.23 -18.50 -6.67
CA GLU A 98 -48.63 -18.24 -7.98
C GLU A 98 -48.85 -16.81 -8.46
N ALA A 99 -49.96 -16.14 -8.07
CA ALA A 99 -50.18 -14.74 -8.31
C ALA A 99 -49.25 -13.81 -7.50
N GLY A 100 -48.51 -14.35 -6.53
CA GLY A 100 -47.54 -13.63 -5.69
C GLY A 100 -48.04 -13.34 -4.25
N GLY A 101 -49.12 -13.98 -3.82
CA GLY A 101 -49.53 -13.97 -2.40
C GLY A 101 -48.53 -14.75 -1.54
N ASP A 102 -48.24 -14.26 -0.36
CA ASP A 102 -47.26 -14.91 0.55
C ASP A 102 -47.97 -15.92 1.51
N GLU A 103 -49.23 -15.74 1.72
CA GLU A 103 -50.04 -16.57 2.65
C GLU A 103 -51.51 -16.48 2.26
N TYR A 104 -52.33 -17.39 2.83
CA TYR A 104 -53.76 -17.35 2.61
C TYR A 104 -54.56 -17.62 3.93
N LEU A 105 -55.80 -17.13 3.96
CA LEU A 105 -56.80 -17.35 5.01
C LEU A 105 -58.15 -17.69 4.41
N THR A 106 -58.80 -18.73 4.90
CA THR A 106 -60.14 -19.12 4.45
C THR A 106 -61.23 -18.42 5.27
N LYS A 107 -62.28 -17.96 4.60
CA LYS A 107 -63.50 -17.44 5.23
C LYS A 107 -64.41 -18.62 5.66
N PRO A 108 -65.00 -18.61 6.85
CA PRO A 108 -64.95 -17.57 7.87
C PRO A 108 -63.58 -17.52 8.56
N VAL A 109 -63.05 -16.31 8.72
CA VAL A 109 -61.70 -16.11 9.26
C VAL A 109 -61.68 -16.43 10.76
N ASP A 110 -60.88 -17.43 11.17
CA ASP A 110 -60.60 -17.68 12.56
C ASP A 110 -59.72 -16.61 13.16
N GLN A 111 -60.05 -16.10 14.35
CA GLN A 111 -59.30 -15.01 14.96
C GLN A 111 -57.85 -15.39 15.33
N ALA A 112 -57.65 -16.61 15.88
CA ALA A 112 -56.32 -17.04 16.29
C ALA A 112 -55.41 -17.25 15.09
N ALA A 113 -55.93 -17.86 14.01
CA ALA A 113 -55.24 -18.03 12.75
C ALA A 113 -54.89 -16.69 12.10
N LEU A 114 -55.80 -15.71 12.07
CA LEU A 114 -55.53 -14.37 11.57
C LEU A 114 -54.32 -13.70 12.25
N VAL A 115 -54.40 -13.63 13.58
CA VAL A 115 -53.36 -12.97 14.38
C VAL A 115 -52.01 -13.67 14.25
N ALA A 116 -52.02 -15.01 14.26
CA ALA A 116 -50.78 -15.79 14.08
C ALA A 116 -50.11 -15.53 12.71
N ARG A 117 -50.90 -15.53 11.62
CA ARG A 117 -50.38 -15.30 10.26
C ARG A 117 -49.89 -13.85 10.07
N VAL A 118 -50.66 -12.85 10.56
CA VAL A 118 -50.23 -11.45 10.53
C VAL A 118 -48.91 -11.27 11.28
N LYS A 119 -48.76 -11.81 12.47
CA LYS A 119 -47.50 -11.77 13.23
C LYS A 119 -46.33 -12.42 12.48
N SER A 120 -46.60 -13.57 11.85
CA SER A 120 -45.58 -14.28 11.08
C SER A 120 -45.10 -13.46 9.86
N MET A 121 -46.04 -12.90 9.10
CA MET A 121 -45.76 -12.11 7.91
C MET A 121 -45.04 -10.79 8.23
N LEU A 122 -45.45 -10.10 9.31
CA LEU A 122 -44.74 -8.89 9.77
C LEU A 122 -43.33 -9.20 10.25
N ARG A 123 -43.10 -10.38 10.85
CA ARG A 123 -41.73 -10.82 11.19
C ARG A 123 -40.88 -11.05 9.91
N ILE A 124 -41.45 -11.67 8.88
CA ILE A 124 -40.75 -11.90 7.61
C ILE A 124 -40.40 -10.54 6.96
N LYS A 125 -41.35 -9.60 6.93
CA LYS A 125 -41.08 -8.24 6.46
C LYS A 125 -39.93 -7.56 7.19
N ASN A 126 -39.96 -7.62 8.52
CA ASN A 126 -38.89 -7.00 9.33
C ASN A 126 -37.50 -7.61 9.05
N LEU A 127 -37.43 -8.95 8.89
CA LEU A 127 -36.18 -9.62 8.51
C LEU A 127 -35.72 -9.21 7.13
N HIS A 128 -36.64 -9.12 6.16
CA HIS A 128 -36.33 -8.69 4.81
C HIS A 128 -35.79 -7.26 4.79
N ASP A 129 -36.49 -6.32 5.46
CA ASP A 129 -36.05 -4.91 5.54
C ASP A 129 -34.68 -4.78 6.22
N THR A 130 -34.42 -5.59 7.27
CA THR A 130 -33.13 -5.63 7.95
C THR A 130 -32.01 -6.12 7.02
N VAL A 131 -32.25 -7.21 6.28
CA VAL A 131 -31.25 -7.76 5.33
C VAL A 131 -30.94 -6.76 4.21
N GLN A 132 -31.96 -6.09 3.68
CA GLN A 132 -31.75 -5.04 2.66
C GLN A 132 -30.91 -3.88 3.21
N GLY A 133 -31.25 -3.36 4.39
CA GLY A 133 -30.50 -2.28 5.01
C GLY A 133 -29.02 -2.65 5.24
N LEU A 134 -28.76 -3.86 5.73
CA LEU A 134 -27.40 -4.36 5.92
C LEU A 134 -26.63 -4.54 4.59
N ALA A 135 -27.33 -4.93 3.52
CA ALA A 135 -26.72 -5.06 2.20
C ALA A 135 -26.30 -3.70 1.62
N GLU A 136 -27.15 -2.67 1.78
CA GLU A 136 -26.86 -1.30 1.37
C GLU A 136 -25.69 -0.72 2.17
N GLU A 137 -25.70 -0.86 3.49
CA GLU A 137 -24.59 -0.42 4.36
C GLU A 137 -23.28 -1.11 3.99
N ARG A 138 -23.30 -2.42 3.74
CA ARG A 138 -22.12 -3.17 3.30
C ARG A 138 -21.60 -2.69 1.95
N ALA A 139 -22.48 -2.36 1.03
CA ALA A 139 -22.07 -1.84 -0.28
C ALA A 139 -21.37 -0.47 -0.16
N GLU A 140 -21.86 0.40 0.71
CA GLU A 140 -21.24 1.70 1.00
C GLU A 140 -19.87 1.55 1.68
N TRP A 141 -19.78 0.66 2.67
CA TRP A 141 -18.51 0.31 3.32
C TRP A 141 -17.46 -0.21 2.33
N ASN A 142 -17.86 -1.10 1.42
CA ASN A 142 -16.96 -1.63 0.40
C ASN A 142 -16.41 -0.53 -0.51
N ARG A 143 -17.26 0.39 -0.98
CA ARG A 143 -16.81 1.54 -1.80
C ARG A 143 -15.81 2.42 -1.06
N THR A 144 -16.06 2.68 0.23
CA THR A 144 -15.17 3.48 1.06
C THR A 144 -13.82 2.79 1.27
N LEU A 145 -13.84 1.47 1.52
CA LEU A 145 -12.62 0.66 1.66
C LEU A 145 -11.79 0.63 0.36
N GLU A 146 -12.43 0.41 -0.78
CA GLU A 146 -11.76 0.42 -2.08
C GLU A 146 -11.05 1.75 -2.35
N HIS A 147 -11.71 2.87 -2.01
CA HIS A 147 -11.09 4.19 -2.16
C HIS A 147 -9.87 4.36 -1.26
N ARG A 148 -9.97 3.98 0.02
CA ARG A 148 -8.85 4.05 0.97
C ARG A 148 -7.67 3.17 0.56
N VAL A 149 -7.94 1.95 0.09
CA VAL A 149 -6.91 1.03 -0.40
C VAL A 149 -6.18 1.64 -1.60
N LYS A 150 -6.93 2.20 -2.56
CA LYS A 150 -6.33 2.87 -3.73
C LYS A 150 -5.43 4.04 -3.35
N ASP A 151 -5.87 4.87 -2.40
CA ASP A 151 -5.08 6.01 -1.91
C ASP A 151 -3.81 5.55 -1.20
N GLN A 152 -3.91 4.54 -0.33
CA GLN A 152 -2.75 3.97 0.37
C GLN A 152 -1.74 3.31 -0.58
N VAL A 153 -2.21 2.57 -1.58
CA VAL A 153 -1.34 2.00 -2.62
C VAL A 153 -0.61 3.10 -3.38
N GLY A 154 -1.30 4.19 -3.76
CA GLY A 154 -0.67 5.34 -4.41
C GLY A 154 0.40 6.01 -3.55
N GLN A 155 0.16 6.17 -2.25
CA GLN A 155 1.15 6.70 -1.31
C GLN A 155 2.36 5.76 -1.16
N LEU A 156 2.13 4.44 -1.06
CA LEU A 156 3.21 3.44 -0.99
C LEU A 156 4.06 3.40 -2.27
N GLU A 157 3.44 3.52 -3.43
CA GLU A 157 4.17 3.61 -4.71
C GLU A 157 5.01 4.88 -4.79
N GLN A 158 4.49 6.02 -4.33
CA GLN A 158 5.23 7.28 -4.27
C GLN A 158 6.42 7.19 -3.32
N LEU A 159 6.23 6.63 -2.12
CA LEU A 159 7.31 6.33 -1.16
C LEU A 159 8.33 5.34 -1.75
N GLY A 160 7.87 4.32 -2.47
CA GLY A 160 8.74 3.36 -3.15
C GLY A 160 9.61 3.99 -4.24
N ARG A 161 9.13 5.03 -4.93
CA ARG A 161 9.95 5.82 -5.88
C ARG A 161 11.00 6.65 -5.18
N LEU A 162 10.68 7.25 -4.03
CA LEU A 162 11.62 8.03 -3.23
C LEU A 162 12.75 7.14 -2.66
N LYS A 163 12.47 5.89 -2.29
CA LYS A 163 13.49 4.92 -1.83
C LYS A 163 14.63 4.69 -2.82
N ARG A 164 14.43 4.94 -4.12
CA ARG A 164 15.50 4.78 -5.14
C ARG A 164 16.57 5.88 -5.09
N PHE A 165 16.31 6.97 -4.37
CA PHE A 165 17.26 8.09 -4.24
C PHE A 165 18.03 8.08 -2.92
N PHE A 166 17.69 7.18 -2.00
CA PHE A 166 18.40 7.01 -0.73
C PHE A 166 19.03 5.62 -0.65
N SER A 167 20.07 5.47 0.18
CA SER A 167 20.55 4.13 0.50
C SER A 167 19.44 3.32 1.17
N PRO A 168 19.35 2.00 0.93
CA PRO A 168 18.33 1.15 1.55
C PRO A 168 18.26 1.32 3.06
N GLN A 169 19.41 1.39 3.73
CA GLN A 169 19.52 1.55 5.18
C GLN A 169 18.89 2.87 5.66
N LEU A 170 19.15 3.99 4.96
CA LEU A 170 18.57 5.28 5.29
C LEU A 170 17.05 5.29 5.06
N ALA A 171 16.60 4.70 3.94
CA ALA A 171 15.19 4.60 3.62
C ALA A 171 14.41 3.78 4.66
N GLU A 172 14.99 2.70 5.18
CA GLU A 172 14.40 1.89 6.25
C GLU A 172 14.30 2.65 7.57
N LEU A 173 15.34 3.40 7.96
CA LEU A 173 15.32 4.22 9.17
C LEU A 173 14.27 5.33 9.11
N ILE A 174 14.11 6.01 7.96
CA ILE A 174 13.08 7.03 7.76
C ILE A 174 11.68 6.42 7.89
N VAL A 175 11.45 5.23 7.32
CA VAL A 175 10.15 4.55 7.38
C VAL A 175 9.85 3.98 8.76
N ALA A 176 10.86 3.50 9.48
CA ALA A 176 10.71 2.94 10.82
C ALA A 176 10.27 3.98 11.87
N GLY A 177 10.47 5.28 11.60
CA GLY A 177 9.93 6.37 12.41
C GLY A 177 10.38 6.33 13.86
N GLY A 178 11.68 6.27 14.12
CA GLY A 178 12.24 6.33 15.48
C GLY A 178 12.07 7.70 16.13
N ALA A 179 12.26 7.76 17.45
CA ALA A 179 12.20 9.02 18.24
C ALA A 179 13.27 10.04 17.83
N ASP A 180 14.36 9.60 17.21
CA ASP A 180 15.43 10.45 16.69
C ASP A 180 15.28 10.56 15.16
N ASP A 181 15.23 11.80 14.66
CA ASP A 181 15.23 12.08 13.22
C ASP A 181 16.59 11.66 12.63
N PRO A 182 16.64 10.63 11.77
CA PRO A 182 17.89 10.15 11.19
C PRO A 182 18.55 11.19 10.27
N LEU A 183 17.83 12.21 9.86
CA LEU A 183 18.34 13.31 9.04
C LEU A 183 18.96 14.45 9.85
N LYS A 184 18.81 14.42 11.18
CA LYS A 184 19.36 15.46 12.06
C LYS A 184 20.89 15.43 12.01
N THR A 185 21.48 16.60 11.86
CA THR A 185 22.94 16.78 11.85
C THR A 185 23.58 16.31 13.15
N HIS A 186 24.54 15.42 13.04
CA HIS A 186 25.30 14.87 14.17
C HIS A 186 26.77 14.63 13.78
N ARG A 187 27.61 14.43 14.79
CA ARG A 187 29.03 14.15 14.60
C ARG A 187 29.33 12.70 14.92
N ARG A 188 29.93 11.99 13.96
CA ARG A 188 30.30 10.57 14.12
C ARG A 188 31.67 10.29 13.50
N GLU A 189 32.35 9.29 14.04
CA GLU A 189 33.54 8.74 13.42
C GLU A 189 33.14 7.79 12.30
N VAL A 190 33.62 8.03 11.08
CA VAL A 190 33.32 7.25 9.89
C VAL A 190 34.57 6.88 9.13
N THR A 191 34.48 5.81 8.35
CA THR A 191 35.46 5.48 7.31
C THR A 191 34.90 5.86 5.97
N VAL A 192 35.61 6.75 5.26
CA VAL A 192 35.20 7.27 3.95
C VAL A 192 36.04 6.65 2.87
N VAL A 193 35.39 6.21 1.80
CA VAL A 193 35.99 5.63 0.59
C VAL A 193 35.63 6.48 -0.62
N PHE A 194 36.61 6.87 -1.39
CA PHE A 194 36.43 7.43 -2.72
C PHE A 194 36.93 6.44 -3.75
N LEU A 195 36.17 6.30 -4.82
CA LEU A 195 36.52 5.51 -6.02
C LEU A 195 36.50 6.42 -7.23
N ASP A 196 37.39 6.11 -8.21
CA ASP A 196 37.45 6.82 -9.47
C ASP A 196 38.09 5.92 -10.52
N LEU A 197 37.65 6.05 -11.79
CA LEU A 197 38.23 5.30 -12.91
C LEU A 197 39.35 6.09 -13.58
N ARG A 198 40.55 5.63 -13.44
CA ARG A 198 41.71 6.19 -14.13
C ARG A 198 41.57 6.03 -15.65
N GLY A 199 41.84 7.09 -16.39
CA GLY A 199 41.68 7.11 -17.85
C GLY A 199 40.30 7.48 -18.35
N PHE A 200 39.30 7.59 -17.45
CA PHE A 200 37.90 7.82 -17.83
C PHE A 200 37.70 9.13 -18.59
N THR A 201 38.32 10.23 -18.18
CA THR A 201 38.19 11.51 -18.89
C THR A 201 38.63 11.40 -20.35
N ALA A 202 39.82 10.80 -20.60
CA ALA A 202 40.33 10.62 -21.98
C ALA A 202 39.44 9.66 -22.79
N PHE A 203 38.90 8.62 -22.15
CA PHE A 203 37.92 7.71 -22.75
C PHE A 203 36.64 8.47 -23.14
N ALA A 204 36.06 9.26 -22.22
CA ALA A 204 34.82 10.00 -22.47
C ALA A 204 34.93 11.10 -23.53
N GLU A 205 36.15 11.62 -23.76
CA GLU A 205 36.43 12.58 -24.85
C GLU A 205 36.46 11.92 -26.25
N THR A 206 36.73 10.63 -26.32
CA THR A 206 36.96 9.93 -27.60
C THR A 206 35.89 8.90 -27.95
N ALA A 207 35.16 8.40 -26.98
CA ALA A 207 34.11 7.39 -27.15
C ALA A 207 32.74 8.02 -27.46
N GLU A 208 31.87 7.25 -28.11
CA GLU A 208 30.49 7.66 -28.33
C GLU A 208 29.71 7.71 -26.99
N PRO A 209 28.74 8.63 -26.83
CA PRO A 209 27.98 8.78 -25.56
C PRO A 209 27.31 7.49 -25.06
N GLU A 210 26.85 6.64 -25.97
CA GLU A 210 26.24 5.35 -25.66
C GLU A 210 27.26 4.37 -25.07
N GLU A 211 28.49 4.39 -25.53
CA GLU A 211 29.60 3.57 -25.02
C GLU A 211 29.99 4.03 -23.61
N VAL A 212 30.11 5.34 -23.40
CA VAL A 212 30.38 5.93 -22.07
C VAL A 212 29.32 5.52 -21.08
N MET A 213 28.03 5.64 -21.44
CA MET A 213 26.92 5.23 -20.62
C MET A 213 26.85 3.71 -20.43
N GLY A 214 27.35 2.94 -21.39
CA GLY A 214 27.47 1.47 -21.29
C GLY A 214 28.50 1.08 -20.21
N VAL A 215 29.69 1.62 -20.25
CA VAL A 215 30.77 1.42 -19.28
C VAL A 215 30.32 1.85 -17.87
N LEU A 216 29.72 3.03 -17.75
CA LEU A 216 29.21 3.50 -16.45
C LEU A 216 28.15 2.56 -15.87
N ARG A 217 27.24 2.04 -16.69
CA ARG A 217 26.21 1.09 -16.21
C ARG A 217 26.82 -0.23 -15.72
N GLU A 218 27.77 -0.79 -16.47
CA GLU A 218 28.49 -2.02 -16.08
C GLU A 218 29.22 -1.78 -14.74
N TYR A 219 29.96 -0.68 -14.65
CA TYR A 219 30.72 -0.30 -13.46
C TYR A 219 29.82 -0.04 -12.24
N HIS A 220 28.81 0.82 -12.38
CA HIS A 220 27.89 1.15 -11.27
C HIS A 220 27.11 -0.05 -10.77
N ALA A 221 26.74 -0.98 -11.65
CA ALA A 221 26.01 -2.20 -11.26
C ALA A 221 26.86 -3.10 -10.34
N GLU A 222 28.14 -3.32 -10.72
CA GLU A 222 29.04 -4.14 -9.91
C GLU A 222 29.46 -3.43 -8.61
N MET A 223 29.77 -2.14 -8.67
CA MET A 223 30.14 -1.39 -7.45
C MET A 223 28.96 -1.28 -6.48
N GLY A 224 27.77 -1.00 -6.99
CA GLY A 224 26.55 -0.91 -6.17
C GLY A 224 26.23 -2.22 -5.43
N LYS A 225 26.43 -3.37 -6.07
CA LYS A 225 26.28 -4.68 -5.45
C LYS A 225 27.25 -4.87 -4.26
N LEU A 226 28.54 -4.56 -4.47
CA LEU A 226 29.57 -4.68 -3.44
C LEU A 226 29.39 -3.68 -2.29
N ILE A 227 28.89 -2.47 -2.57
CA ILE A 227 28.54 -1.49 -1.54
C ILE A 227 27.46 -2.06 -0.60
N LEU A 228 26.41 -2.67 -1.15
CA LEU A 228 25.32 -3.26 -0.37
C LEU A 228 25.79 -4.51 0.41
N GLU A 229 26.58 -5.38 -0.22
CA GLU A 229 27.11 -6.58 0.41
C GLU A 229 27.99 -6.29 1.64
N HIS A 230 28.72 -5.16 1.61
CA HIS A 230 29.59 -4.74 2.69
C HIS A 230 28.94 -3.72 3.64
N GLU A 231 27.64 -3.44 3.49
CA GLU A 231 26.89 -2.49 4.33
C GLU A 231 27.44 -1.04 4.26
N GLY A 232 28.00 -0.65 3.11
CA GLY A 232 28.42 0.72 2.85
C GLY A 232 27.24 1.64 2.54
N THR A 233 27.34 2.90 2.95
CA THR A 233 26.39 3.95 2.60
C THR A 233 26.93 4.75 1.41
N LEU A 234 26.30 4.60 0.24
CA LEU A 234 26.61 5.41 -0.92
C LEU A 234 26.05 6.82 -0.71
N GLU A 235 26.90 7.83 -0.74
CA GLU A 235 26.49 9.22 -0.65
C GLU A 235 26.09 9.76 -2.02
N ARG A 236 27.01 9.69 -3.00
CA ARG A 236 26.80 10.23 -4.33
C ARG A 236 27.63 9.56 -5.41
N PHE A 237 27.17 9.70 -6.63
CA PHE A 237 27.96 9.50 -7.83
C PHE A 237 28.52 10.84 -8.32
N THR A 238 29.78 10.85 -8.79
CA THR A 238 30.45 12.02 -9.41
C THR A 238 30.93 11.65 -10.80
N GLY A 239 30.02 11.22 -11.68
CA GLY A 239 30.35 10.62 -12.96
C GLY A 239 30.84 9.19 -12.79
N ASP A 240 32.13 8.94 -13.05
CA ASP A 240 32.82 7.68 -12.79
C ASP A 240 33.26 7.51 -11.32
N GLY A 241 33.26 8.60 -10.54
CA GLY A 241 33.60 8.56 -9.13
C GLY A 241 32.41 8.22 -8.22
N MET A 242 32.70 7.64 -7.06
CA MET A 242 31.74 7.37 -6.01
C MET A 242 32.29 7.76 -4.65
N MET A 243 31.44 8.29 -3.78
CA MET A 243 31.74 8.49 -2.38
C MET A 243 30.88 7.56 -1.53
N ILE A 244 31.55 6.77 -0.70
CA ILE A 244 30.92 5.80 0.20
C ILE A 244 31.45 6.05 1.62
N PHE A 245 30.61 5.86 2.63
CA PHE A 245 31.07 5.88 4.01
C PHE A 245 30.47 4.74 4.82
N PHE A 246 31.12 4.38 5.94
CA PHE A 246 30.75 3.31 6.85
C PHE A 246 30.53 3.85 8.24
N ASN A 247 29.73 3.15 9.05
CA ASN A 247 29.40 3.45 10.43
C ASN A 247 28.31 4.52 10.60
N ASP A 248 27.62 4.89 9.53
CA ASP A 248 26.46 5.78 9.52
C ASP A 248 25.62 5.56 8.24
N PRO A 249 24.29 5.58 8.25
CA PRO A 249 23.39 5.78 9.40
C PRO A 249 23.34 4.59 10.36
N VAL A 250 23.73 3.41 9.92
CA VAL A 250 23.78 2.19 10.72
C VAL A 250 25.21 1.99 11.26
N PRO A 251 25.36 1.85 12.59
CA PRO A 251 26.67 1.49 13.16
C PRO A 251 27.12 0.12 12.66
N VAL A 252 28.37 0.03 12.23
CA VAL A 252 28.98 -1.24 11.82
C VAL A 252 30.26 -1.50 12.64
N PRO A 253 30.53 -2.75 13.05
CA PRO A 253 31.79 -3.09 13.65
C PRO A 253 32.92 -2.96 12.61
N ASP A 254 34.09 -2.54 13.09
CA ASP A 254 35.33 -2.47 12.32
C ASP A 254 35.19 -1.79 10.92
N PRO A 255 34.69 -0.53 10.88
CA PRO A 255 34.38 0.15 9.63
C PRO A 255 35.56 0.30 8.67
N ALA A 256 36.80 0.38 9.19
CA ALA A 256 38.02 0.42 8.38
C ALA A 256 38.30 -0.92 7.67
N GLU A 257 38.13 -2.03 8.37
CA GLU A 257 38.26 -3.37 7.80
C GLU A 257 37.20 -3.62 6.71
N ARG A 258 35.94 -3.30 6.99
CA ARG A 258 34.85 -3.45 6.01
C ARG A 258 35.08 -2.62 4.75
N ALA A 259 35.48 -1.36 4.89
CA ALA A 259 35.81 -0.48 3.79
C ALA A 259 36.95 -1.05 2.94
N LEU A 260 37.98 -1.60 3.58
CA LEU A 260 39.09 -2.23 2.88
C LEU A 260 38.67 -3.50 2.15
N ARG A 261 37.93 -4.41 2.78
CA ARG A 261 37.45 -5.64 2.14
C ARG A 261 36.60 -5.32 0.93
N MET A 262 35.72 -4.33 1.04
CA MET A 262 34.93 -3.81 -0.09
C MET A 262 35.85 -3.31 -1.21
N ALA A 263 36.84 -2.48 -0.88
CA ALA A 263 37.73 -1.90 -1.89
C ALA A 263 38.57 -2.97 -2.60
N LEU A 264 39.02 -4.02 -1.90
CA LEU A 264 39.73 -5.16 -2.48
C LEU A 264 38.82 -5.94 -3.44
N ALA A 265 37.57 -6.25 -3.04
CA ALA A 265 36.60 -6.91 -3.88
C ALA A 265 36.24 -6.05 -5.12
N MET A 266 36.11 -4.74 -4.94
CA MET A 266 35.86 -3.79 -6.05
C MET A 266 37.03 -3.77 -7.04
N ARG A 267 38.26 -3.76 -6.56
CA ARG A 267 39.45 -3.84 -7.42
C ARG A 267 39.45 -5.11 -8.25
N GLU A 268 39.18 -6.25 -7.65
CA GLU A 268 39.11 -7.53 -8.36
C GLU A 268 37.97 -7.53 -9.41
N SER A 269 36.80 -7.06 -9.03
CA SER A 269 35.65 -6.97 -9.95
C SER A 269 35.95 -6.04 -11.14
N VAL A 270 36.56 -4.86 -10.91
CA VAL A 270 36.93 -3.95 -11.97
C VAL A 270 37.98 -4.55 -12.89
N GLN A 271 38.98 -5.30 -12.37
CA GLN A 271 39.94 -6.01 -13.20
C GLN A 271 39.29 -7.01 -14.16
N HIS A 272 38.17 -7.62 -13.80
CA HIS A 272 37.37 -8.44 -14.71
C HIS A 272 36.71 -7.61 -15.80
N LEU A 273 36.12 -6.45 -15.43
CA LEU A 273 35.52 -5.53 -16.41
C LEU A 273 36.56 -4.94 -17.38
N VAL A 274 37.72 -4.57 -16.88
CA VAL A 274 38.84 -4.01 -17.66
C VAL A 274 39.24 -4.97 -18.78
N LYS A 275 39.29 -6.28 -18.55
CA LYS A 275 39.59 -7.27 -19.60
C LYS A 275 38.58 -7.20 -20.76
N ALA A 276 37.32 -6.91 -20.49
CA ALA A 276 36.32 -6.74 -21.51
C ALA A 276 36.41 -5.36 -22.19
N TRP A 277 36.72 -4.32 -21.43
CA TRP A 277 36.88 -2.95 -21.93
C TRP A 277 38.13 -2.80 -22.81
N GLN A 278 39.25 -3.43 -22.46
CA GLN A 278 40.46 -3.45 -23.26
C GLN A 278 40.24 -4.07 -24.65
N LYS A 279 39.40 -5.10 -24.78
CA LYS A 279 39.00 -5.65 -26.08
C LYS A 279 38.25 -4.66 -26.95
N ARG A 280 37.63 -3.63 -26.32
CA ARG A 280 36.94 -2.52 -27.00
C ARG A 280 37.89 -1.32 -27.22
N GLY A 281 39.15 -1.41 -26.77
CA GLY A 281 40.14 -0.33 -26.91
C GLY A 281 40.16 0.66 -25.73
N TYR A 282 39.47 0.37 -24.61
CA TYR A 282 39.41 1.27 -23.47
C TYR A 282 40.43 0.86 -22.40
N ASP A 283 41.28 1.79 -22.02
CA ASP A 283 42.31 1.59 -20.98
C ASP A 283 41.89 2.31 -19.71
N LEU A 284 41.14 1.58 -18.86
CA LEU A 284 40.58 2.06 -17.60
C LEU A 284 41.13 1.24 -16.43
N ALA A 285 41.30 1.86 -15.26
CA ALA A 285 41.70 1.18 -14.05
C ALA A 285 41.09 1.84 -12.83
N LEU A 286 40.93 1.09 -11.71
CA LEU A 286 40.33 1.61 -10.48
C LEU A 286 41.37 2.30 -9.60
N GLY A 287 41.08 3.52 -9.15
CA GLY A 287 41.82 4.21 -8.08
C GLY A 287 40.94 4.33 -6.83
N VAL A 288 41.49 4.06 -5.64
CA VAL A 288 40.75 4.09 -4.37
C VAL A 288 41.51 4.90 -3.33
N GLY A 289 40.75 5.70 -2.56
CA GLY A 289 41.27 6.41 -1.39
C GLY A 289 40.39 6.16 -0.16
N ILE A 290 40.99 5.72 0.96
CA ILE A 290 40.30 5.40 2.21
C ILE A 290 40.88 6.23 3.36
N ALA A 291 40.00 6.92 4.09
CA ALA A 291 40.38 7.64 5.31
C ALA A 291 39.35 7.42 6.43
N GLN A 292 39.82 7.43 7.68
CA GLN A 292 38.97 7.33 8.87
C GLN A 292 39.09 8.56 9.75
N GLY A 293 37.99 9.07 10.26
CA GLY A 293 37.97 10.22 11.15
C GLY A 293 36.56 10.70 11.42
N TYR A 294 36.48 11.82 12.15
CA TYR A 294 35.18 12.43 12.47
C TYR A 294 34.65 13.27 11.31
N ALA A 295 33.38 13.06 10.99
CA ALA A 295 32.61 13.90 10.06
C ALA A 295 31.35 14.42 10.75
N THR A 296 30.82 15.51 10.23
CA THR A 296 29.47 15.97 10.49
C THR A 296 28.55 15.36 9.44
N ILE A 297 27.54 14.62 9.85
CA ILE A 297 26.65 13.83 8.98
C ILE A 297 25.22 14.29 9.20
N GLY A 298 24.42 14.24 8.16
CA GLY A 298 23.00 14.58 8.19
C GLY A 298 22.49 15.05 6.84
N ALA A 299 21.28 15.61 6.83
CA ALA A 299 20.72 16.20 5.63
C ALA A 299 21.46 17.49 5.26
N ILE A 300 21.97 17.55 4.04
CA ILE A 300 22.70 18.68 3.47
C ILE A 300 21.93 19.16 2.25
N GLY A 301 21.57 20.44 2.21
CA GLY A 301 20.83 20.99 1.09
C GLY A 301 19.92 22.14 1.47
N PHE A 302 18.83 22.28 0.75
CA PHE A 302 17.83 23.32 0.94
C PHE A 302 16.42 22.76 0.76
N GLU A 303 15.40 23.53 1.14
CA GLU A 303 14.00 23.12 1.00
C GLU A 303 13.68 22.68 -0.44
N GLY A 304 13.24 21.44 -0.60
CA GLY A 304 12.97 20.80 -1.90
C GLY A 304 14.08 19.88 -2.42
N ARG A 305 15.32 19.93 -1.87
CA ARG A 305 16.41 19.00 -2.21
C ARG A 305 17.39 18.80 -1.05
N TRP A 306 17.33 17.64 -0.45
CA TRP A 306 18.21 17.20 0.63
C TRP A 306 18.98 15.97 0.20
N ASP A 307 20.30 15.98 0.40
CA ASP A 307 21.16 14.82 0.27
C ASP A 307 21.64 14.41 1.66
N TYR A 308 21.74 13.11 1.94
CA TYR A 308 22.33 12.62 3.17
C TYR A 308 23.82 12.45 2.97
N GLY A 309 24.61 13.22 3.69
CA GLY A 309 26.05 13.27 3.41
C GLY A 309 26.91 13.50 4.63
N ALA A 310 28.23 13.33 4.41
CA ALA A 310 29.26 13.49 5.40
C ALA A 310 30.23 14.63 5.03
N ILE A 311 30.35 15.63 5.88
CA ILE A 311 31.27 16.75 5.72
C ILE A 311 32.36 16.72 6.77
N GLY A 312 33.63 16.78 6.34
CA GLY A 312 34.76 16.80 7.27
C GLY A 312 36.13 16.73 6.56
N THR A 313 37.19 16.92 7.34
CA THR A 313 38.56 16.75 6.84
C THR A 313 38.83 15.29 6.39
N VAL A 314 38.14 14.32 6.97
CA VAL A 314 38.23 12.90 6.59
C VAL A 314 37.74 12.69 5.16
N THR A 315 36.63 13.33 4.77
CA THR A 315 36.09 13.26 3.41
C THR A 315 37.06 13.83 2.39
N ASN A 316 37.62 15.01 2.69
CA ASN A 316 38.64 15.64 1.84
C ASN A 316 39.90 14.78 1.75
N LEU A 317 40.32 14.13 2.86
CA LEU A 317 41.50 13.27 2.87
C LEU A 317 41.29 12.05 1.98
N ALA A 318 40.19 11.35 2.09
CA ALA A 318 39.88 10.20 1.26
C ALA A 318 39.84 10.58 -0.24
N ALA A 319 39.20 11.72 -0.59
CA ALA A 319 39.15 12.21 -1.93
C ALA A 319 40.55 12.52 -2.52
N ARG A 320 41.45 13.13 -1.69
CA ARG A 320 42.83 13.42 -2.16
C ARG A 320 43.67 12.16 -2.28
N LEU A 321 43.55 11.20 -1.37
CA LEU A 321 44.20 9.90 -1.48
C LEU A 321 43.73 9.17 -2.76
N CYS A 322 42.46 9.18 -3.05
CA CYS A 322 41.93 8.66 -4.29
C CYS A 322 42.55 9.37 -5.49
N GLY A 323 42.63 10.71 -5.51
CA GLY A 323 43.23 11.50 -6.59
C GLY A 323 44.70 11.17 -6.84
N GLU A 324 45.47 10.82 -5.79
CA GLU A 324 46.89 10.46 -5.90
C GLU A 324 47.13 8.95 -6.21
N SER A 325 46.08 8.11 -6.10
CA SER A 325 46.24 6.68 -6.39
C SER A 325 46.42 6.44 -7.88
N LYS A 326 47.34 5.57 -8.23
CA LYS A 326 47.52 5.05 -9.60
C LYS A 326 46.45 3.98 -9.87
N GLY A 327 46.37 3.51 -11.11
CA GLY A 327 45.49 2.39 -11.44
C GLY A 327 45.75 1.18 -10.55
N ASP A 328 44.68 0.57 -10.03
CA ASP A 328 44.65 -0.57 -9.14
C ASP A 328 45.26 -0.35 -7.75
N GLN A 329 45.57 0.89 -7.37
CA GLN A 329 46.04 1.23 -6.04
C GLN A 329 44.87 1.55 -5.09
N ILE A 330 44.97 1.06 -3.83
CA ILE A 330 44.09 1.40 -2.73
C ILE A 330 44.90 2.16 -1.69
N LEU A 331 44.86 3.50 -1.75
CA LEU A 331 45.61 4.33 -0.81
C LEU A 331 44.84 4.55 0.47
N VAL A 332 45.46 4.27 1.60
CA VAL A 332 44.85 4.41 2.93
C VAL A 332 45.59 5.42 3.79
N SER A 333 44.86 6.14 4.65
CA SER A 333 45.47 7.07 5.63
C SER A 333 46.18 6.27 6.76
N SER A 334 47.10 6.89 7.49
CA SER A 334 47.79 6.28 8.62
C SER A 334 46.83 5.70 9.66
N ARG A 335 45.69 6.34 9.92
CA ARG A 335 44.69 5.86 10.86
C ARG A 335 44.02 4.56 10.38
N VAL A 336 43.69 4.48 9.12
CA VAL A 336 43.17 3.27 8.49
C VAL A 336 44.24 2.18 8.51
N ALA A 337 45.48 2.51 8.07
CA ALA A 337 46.61 1.57 8.08
C ALA A 337 46.83 0.92 9.47
N GLY A 338 46.82 1.71 10.54
CA GLY A 338 46.96 1.18 11.90
C GLY A 338 45.77 0.29 12.32
N ALA A 339 44.57 0.55 11.83
CA ALA A 339 43.40 -0.31 12.17
C ALA A 339 43.43 -1.66 11.43
N ILE A 340 44.09 -1.76 10.29
CA ILE A 340 44.08 -2.95 9.41
C ILE A 340 45.45 -3.65 9.26
N GLU A 341 46.51 -3.19 9.94
CA GLU A 341 47.85 -3.70 9.76
C GLU A 341 48.00 -5.20 10.06
N SER A 342 47.18 -5.74 10.95
CA SER A 342 47.16 -7.17 11.24
C SER A 342 46.54 -8.02 10.14
N LEU A 343 45.72 -7.44 9.29
CA LEU A 343 44.86 -8.13 8.31
C LEU A 343 45.38 -8.05 6.88
N VAL A 344 46.20 -7.01 6.57
CA VAL A 344 46.54 -6.66 5.22
C VAL A 344 48.05 -6.42 5.05
N GLU A 345 48.53 -6.71 3.85
CA GLU A 345 49.90 -6.30 3.44
C GLU A 345 49.86 -4.84 2.98
N LEU A 346 50.67 -4.01 3.65
CA LEU A 346 50.77 -2.57 3.39
C LEU A 346 52.17 -2.23 2.84
N GLU A 347 52.16 -1.44 1.80
CA GLU A 347 53.35 -0.81 1.23
C GLU A 347 53.35 0.68 1.60
N GLU A 348 54.45 1.18 2.19
CA GLU A 348 54.56 2.60 2.50
C GLU A 348 54.79 3.39 1.24
N VAL A 349 53.86 4.29 0.86
CA VAL A 349 53.98 5.20 -0.29
C VAL A 349 54.82 6.44 0.10
N GLY A 350 54.82 6.75 1.38
CA GLY A 350 55.55 7.89 1.95
C GLY A 350 54.63 9.09 2.25
N LYS A 351 55.24 10.27 2.34
CA LYS A 351 54.53 11.51 2.70
C LYS A 351 54.07 12.22 1.43
N LEU A 352 52.75 12.34 1.25
CA LEU A 352 52.13 13.02 0.12
C LEU A 352 51.76 14.47 0.49
N SER A 353 52.12 15.42 -0.39
CA SER A 353 51.72 16.83 -0.28
C SER A 353 50.36 17.01 -0.95
N LEU A 354 49.27 16.88 -0.17
CA LEU A 354 47.91 16.90 -0.66
C LEU A 354 47.36 18.34 -0.70
N LYS A 355 46.70 18.70 -1.79
CA LYS A 355 46.09 20.05 -1.96
C LYS A 355 45.06 20.32 -0.85
N GLY A 356 45.26 21.43 -0.11
CA GLY A 356 44.40 21.85 1.00
C GLY A 356 44.84 21.32 2.39
N PHE A 357 45.92 20.53 2.46
CA PHE A 357 46.53 20.09 3.70
C PHE A 357 47.84 20.86 3.96
N LEU A 358 47.98 21.44 5.16
CA LEU A 358 49.15 22.24 5.54
C LEU A 358 50.42 21.41 5.73
N LYS A 359 50.26 20.13 6.08
CA LYS A 359 51.37 19.22 6.34
C LYS A 359 51.25 18.00 5.44
N PRO A 360 52.36 17.45 4.98
CA PRO A 360 52.36 16.18 4.25
C PRO A 360 51.73 15.07 5.04
N VAL A 361 50.92 14.25 4.39
CA VAL A 361 50.17 13.15 5.00
C VAL A 361 50.82 11.82 4.60
N SER A 362 51.10 10.94 5.58
CA SER A 362 51.63 9.60 5.29
C SER A 362 50.51 8.74 4.70
N ALA A 363 50.80 8.07 3.60
CA ALA A 363 49.88 7.19 2.89
C ALA A 363 50.49 5.81 2.69
N PHE A 364 49.65 4.80 2.67
CA PHE A 364 50.02 3.39 2.47
C PHE A 364 49.14 2.82 1.34
N ASN A 365 49.72 1.93 0.54
CA ASN A 365 49.03 1.16 -0.47
C ASN A 365 48.66 -0.21 0.10
N ALA A 366 47.38 -0.56 0.08
CA ALA A 366 46.88 -1.86 0.53
C ALA A 366 47.03 -2.89 -0.62
N LEU A 367 47.93 -3.83 -0.46
CA LEU A 367 48.21 -4.80 -1.51
C LEU A 367 47.24 -5.95 -1.56
N GLY A 368 46.90 -6.55 -0.42
CA GLY A 368 45.99 -7.68 -0.32
C GLY A 368 45.86 -8.18 1.10
N LEU A 369 44.92 -9.08 1.35
CA LEU A 369 44.78 -9.74 2.65
C LEU A 369 45.99 -10.64 2.91
N LYS A 370 46.47 -10.61 4.13
CA LYS A 370 47.48 -11.57 4.59
C LYS A 370 46.91 -12.99 4.56
N LEU A 371 47.68 -13.94 4.11
CA LEU A 371 47.30 -15.34 4.20
C LEU A 371 47.13 -15.73 5.70
N PRO A 372 46.09 -16.47 6.06
CA PRO A 372 45.97 -16.97 7.41
C PRO A 372 47.21 -17.81 7.74
N ALA A 373 47.79 -17.54 8.92
CA ALA A 373 48.99 -18.24 9.42
C ALA A 373 48.68 -19.71 9.72
#